data_b80e458b2d7950538583601272bbde1a
#
_entry.id   b80e458b2d7950538583601272bbde1a
#
_cell.length_a   1.000
_cell.length_b   1.000
_cell.length_c   1.000
_cell.angle_alpha   90.00
_cell.angle_beta   90.00
_cell.angle_gamma   90.00
#
_symmetry.space_group_name_H-M   'P 1'
#
loop_
_entity.id
_entity.type
_entity.pdbx_description
1 polymer ?
#
loop_
_entity_poly.entity_id
_entity_poly.type
_entity_poly.pdbx_seq_one_letter_code
_entity_poly.pdbx_strand_id
1 'polypeptide(L)'
;MTAPAAADRSDFTHILVSGTIVGAATAVAVILFLLVSRNLPAGMLTSLLLMLIVLAGGVAAAFLPAFYASSRGVQGIASAAAIGLWGTVVFMAIDIVLLRPFKAYPWTWDAVGGGSTWWYLPIWWMLGTLIAWMGAVVTAGRAARGGNTAIRSVAIAPVVAGVGVALGRYLAHVMAMPVAAGLGFAVTVVIYALVVLARRG
;
A
#
# COMPACT_ATOMS: atom_id res chain seq x y z
N MET A 1 11.19 22.93 -34.04
CA MET A 1 10.37 23.16 -32.81
C MET A 1 10.59 21.95 -31.90
N THR A 2 11.41 22.11 -30.88
CA THR A 2 11.60 21.07 -29.84
C THR A 2 10.34 21.03 -28.98
N ALA A 3 9.69 19.89 -28.90
CA ALA A 3 8.57 19.68 -27.96
C ALA A 3 9.03 20.11 -26.55
N PRO A 4 8.20 20.83 -25.76
CA PRO A 4 8.55 21.18 -24.41
C PRO A 4 8.81 19.88 -23.65
N ALA A 5 9.96 19.83 -22.98
CA ALA A 5 10.30 18.71 -22.11
C ALA A 5 9.11 18.48 -21.17
N ALA A 6 8.61 17.24 -21.13
CA ALA A 6 7.53 16.88 -20.22
C ALA A 6 7.98 17.32 -18.81
N ALA A 7 7.17 18.19 -18.17
CA ALA A 7 7.49 18.73 -16.87
C ALA A 7 7.90 17.60 -15.93
N ASP A 8 9.09 17.72 -15.39
CA ASP A 8 9.68 16.70 -14.54
C ASP A 8 8.82 16.56 -13.27
N ARG A 9 8.05 15.47 -13.18
CA ARG A 9 7.19 15.16 -12.04
C ARG A 9 7.96 14.65 -10.83
N SER A 10 9.27 14.81 -10.83
CA SER A 10 10.17 14.58 -9.70
C SER A 10 10.34 15.81 -8.79
N ASP A 11 9.59 16.90 -9.07
CA ASP A 11 9.60 18.08 -8.22
C ASP A 11 9.24 17.73 -6.77
N PHE A 12 10.02 18.25 -5.84
CA PHE A 12 9.88 18.00 -4.40
C PHE A 12 8.46 18.33 -3.91
N THR A 13 7.88 19.43 -4.38
CA THR A 13 6.50 19.83 -4.04
C THR A 13 5.50 18.77 -4.50
N HIS A 14 5.67 18.22 -5.69
CA HIS A 14 4.81 17.16 -6.20
C HIS A 14 4.90 15.89 -5.35
N ILE A 15 6.11 15.50 -4.92
CA ILE A 15 6.32 14.35 -4.02
C ILE A 15 5.61 14.58 -2.69
N LEU A 16 5.75 15.77 -2.08
CA LEU A 16 5.11 16.10 -0.82
C LEU A 16 3.57 16.07 -0.93
N VAL A 17 3.01 16.73 -1.93
CA VAL A 17 1.55 16.77 -2.11
C VAL A 17 0.99 15.38 -2.38
N SER A 18 1.56 14.66 -3.33
CA SER A 18 1.10 13.32 -3.70
C SER A 18 1.27 12.32 -2.55
N GLY A 19 2.38 12.37 -1.82
CA GLY A 19 2.61 11.52 -0.66
C GLY A 19 1.66 11.85 0.49
N THR A 20 1.33 13.13 0.70
CA THR A 20 0.32 13.54 1.69
C THR A 20 -1.05 12.95 1.34
N ILE A 21 -1.44 12.95 0.08
CA ILE A 21 -2.69 12.32 -0.37
C ILE A 21 -2.66 10.80 -0.11
N VAL A 22 -1.55 10.13 -0.42
CA VAL A 22 -1.38 8.69 -0.16
C VAL A 22 -1.45 8.38 1.33
N GLY A 23 -0.78 9.17 2.18
CA GLY A 23 -0.80 9.02 3.63
C GLY A 23 -2.20 9.24 4.21
N ALA A 24 -2.90 10.27 3.75
CA ALA A 24 -4.29 10.53 4.16
C ALA A 24 -5.23 9.40 3.71
N ALA A 25 -5.10 8.90 2.48
CA ALA A 25 -5.88 7.76 1.99
C ALA A 25 -5.63 6.50 2.83
N THR A 26 -4.38 6.25 3.24
CA THR A 26 -4.04 5.15 4.15
C THR A 26 -4.69 5.33 5.52
N ALA A 27 -4.66 6.55 6.08
CA ALA A 27 -5.32 6.86 7.35
C ALA A 27 -6.84 6.63 7.28
N VAL A 28 -7.48 7.05 6.19
CA VAL A 28 -8.92 6.78 5.95
C VAL A 28 -9.19 5.28 5.90
N ALA A 29 -8.39 4.50 5.20
CA ALA A 29 -8.55 3.05 5.15
C ALA A 29 -8.43 2.41 6.55
N VAL A 30 -7.47 2.84 7.36
CA VAL A 30 -7.30 2.38 8.75
C VAL A 30 -8.50 2.78 9.61
N ILE A 31 -8.97 4.02 9.52
CA ILE A 31 -10.16 4.47 10.26
C ILE A 31 -11.40 3.65 9.88
N LEU A 32 -11.63 3.41 8.60
CA LEU A 32 -12.73 2.56 8.12
C LEU A 32 -12.61 1.13 8.66
N PHE A 33 -11.39 0.56 8.64
CA PHE A 33 -11.12 -0.75 9.21
C PHE A 33 -11.50 -0.81 10.70
N LEU A 34 -11.08 0.19 11.47
CA LEU A 34 -11.38 0.28 12.90
C LEU A 34 -12.88 0.47 13.17
N LEU A 35 -13.56 1.31 12.40
CA LEU A 35 -15.00 1.51 12.52
C LEU A 35 -15.77 0.22 12.25
N VAL A 36 -15.46 -0.50 11.16
CA VAL A 36 -16.11 -1.77 10.83
C VAL A 36 -15.82 -2.83 11.89
N SER A 37 -14.55 -2.97 12.31
CA SER A 37 -14.15 -4.00 13.29
C SER A 37 -14.73 -3.80 14.68
N ARG A 38 -15.08 -2.55 15.05
CA ARG A 38 -15.60 -2.21 16.38
C ARG A 38 -17.13 -2.20 16.46
N ASN A 39 -17.78 -1.80 15.38
CA ASN A 39 -19.23 -1.57 15.39
C ASN A 39 -20.02 -2.71 14.79
N LEU A 40 -19.40 -3.63 14.05
CA LEU A 40 -20.10 -4.78 13.50
C LEU A 40 -19.77 -6.06 14.29
N PRO A 41 -20.75 -6.94 14.49
CA PRO A 41 -20.53 -8.23 15.15
C PRO A 41 -19.57 -9.08 14.32
N ALA A 42 -18.79 -9.92 15.01
CA ALA A 42 -17.92 -10.87 14.36
C ALA A 42 -18.72 -11.82 13.45
N GLY A 43 -18.33 -11.96 12.20
CA GLY A 43 -19.01 -12.80 11.24
C GLY A 43 -18.42 -12.71 9.84
N MET A 44 -19.01 -13.47 8.92
CA MET A 44 -18.56 -13.55 7.53
C MET A 44 -18.64 -12.18 6.83
N LEU A 45 -19.74 -11.45 7.00
CA LEU A 45 -19.91 -10.12 6.38
C LEU A 45 -18.86 -9.14 6.86
N THR A 46 -18.60 -9.08 8.17
CA THR A 46 -17.57 -8.21 8.76
C THR A 46 -16.19 -8.58 8.23
N SER A 47 -15.87 -9.88 8.16
CA SER A 47 -14.60 -10.36 7.61
C SER A 47 -14.42 -9.99 6.14
N LEU A 48 -15.47 -10.06 5.33
CA LEU A 48 -15.44 -9.63 3.93
C LEU A 48 -15.25 -8.12 3.79
N LEU A 49 -15.96 -7.31 4.58
CA LEU A 49 -15.79 -5.85 4.57
C LEU A 49 -14.36 -5.45 4.96
N LEU A 50 -13.83 -6.05 6.02
CA LEU A 50 -12.45 -5.79 6.45
C LEU A 50 -11.43 -6.22 5.39
N MET A 51 -11.64 -7.34 4.72
CA MET A 51 -10.83 -7.80 3.59
C MET A 51 -10.85 -6.78 2.45
N LEU A 52 -12.02 -6.29 2.07
CA LEU A 52 -12.15 -5.30 0.99
C LEU A 52 -11.43 -3.99 1.34
N ILE A 53 -11.53 -3.52 2.59
CA ILE A 53 -10.82 -2.32 3.06
C ILE A 53 -9.31 -2.53 2.99
N VAL A 54 -8.80 -3.67 3.44
CA VAL A 54 -7.37 -3.99 3.38
C VAL A 54 -6.86 -4.06 1.94
N LEU A 55 -7.62 -4.68 1.04
CA LEU A 55 -7.24 -4.74 -0.38
C LEU A 55 -7.29 -3.36 -1.05
N ALA A 56 -8.30 -2.54 -0.76
CA ALA A 56 -8.39 -1.17 -1.27
C ALA A 56 -7.22 -0.30 -0.76
N GLY A 57 -6.91 -0.38 0.53
CA GLY A 57 -5.75 0.28 1.13
C GLY A 57 -4.42 -0.21 0.53
N GLY A 58 -4.28 -1.51 0.31
CA GLY A 58 -3.11 -2.10 -0.36
C GLY A 58 -2.95 -1.60 -1.79
N VAL A 59 -4.04 -1.52 -2.57
CA VAL A 59 -4.02 -0.95 -3.93
C VAL A 59 -3.62 0.52 -3.89
N ALA A 60 -4.15 1.30 -2.95
CA ALA A 60 -3.79 2.70 -2.79
C ALA A 60 -2.29 2.85 -2.45
N ALA A 61 -1.79 2.11 -1.45
CA ALA A 61 -0.40 2.19 -1.03
C ALA A 61 0.59 1.73 -2.11
N ALA A 62 0.26 0.70 -2.89
CA ALA A 62 1.14 0.15 -3.93
C ALA A 62 1.12 0.98 -5.23
N PHE A 63 -0.04 1.41 -5.69
CA PHE A 63 -0.21 1.90 -7.06
C PHE A 63 -0.53 3.39 -7.20
N LEU A 64 -1.07 4.07 -6.17
CA LEU A 64 -1.23 5.53 -6.24
C LEU A 64 0.12 6.26 -6.37
N PRO A 65 1.19 5.90 -5.61
CA PRO A 65 2.50 6.49 -5.82
C PRO A 65 3.00 6.34 -7.26
N ALA A 66 2.84 5.13 -7.84
CA ALA A 66 3.21 4.86 -9.22
C ALA A 66 2.40 5.67 -10.23
N PHE A 67 1.13 5.89 -9.96
CA PHE A 67 0.24 6.70 -10.80
C PHE A 67 0.64 8.18 -10.76
N TYR A 68 0.85 8.75 -9.58
CA TYR A 68 1.28 10.15 -9.42
C TYR A 68 2.66 10.41 -10.02
N ALA A 69 3.61 9.50 -9.81
CA ALA A 69 4.95 9.59 -10.38
C ALA A 69 5.00 9.30 -11.89
N SER A 70 3.89 8.90 -12.52
CA SER A 70 3.87 8.43 -13.92
C SER A 70 4.96 7.39 -14.21
N SER A 71 5.06 6.36 -13.35
CA SER A 71 6.15 5.36 -13.34
C SER A 71 6.25 4.59 -14.66
N ARG A 72 7.06 5.09 -15.59
CA ARG A 72 7.38 4.44 -16.87
C ARG A 72 8.86 4.12 -17.02
N GLY A 73 9.73 4.79 -16.28
CA GLY A 73 11.18 4.64 -16.28
C GLY A 73 11.76 4.66 -14.86
N VAL A 74 13.09 4.61 -14.76
CA VAL A 74 13.81 4.55 -13.47
C VAL A 74 13.49 5.74 -12.58
N GLN A 75 13.46 6.94 -13.13
CA GLN A 75 13.18 8.17 -12.38
C GLN A 75 11.77 8.17 -11.79
N GLY A 76 10.75 7.76 -12.57
CA GLY A 76 9.39 7.63 -12.07
C GLY A 76 9.25 6.54 -11.00
N ILE A 77 10.03 5.46 -11.08
CA ILE A 77 10.07 4.43 -10.04
C ILE A 77 10.66 5.01 -8.75
N ALA A 78 11.76 5.79 -8.83
CA ALA A 78 12.37 6.45 -7.68
C ALA A 78 11.40 7.49 -7.05
N SER A 79 10.75 8.30 -7.87
CA SER A 79 9.75 9.27 -7.40
C SER A 79 8.56 8.58 -6.70
N ALA A 80 8.09 7.45 -7.21
CA ALA A 80 7.04 6.67 -6.56
C ALA A 80 7.47 6.12 -5.20
N ALA A 81 8.71 5.66 -5.07
CA ALA A 81 9.27 5.23 -3.78
C ALA A 81 9.33 6.40 -2.79
N ALA A 82 9.74 7.59 -3.24
CA ALA A 82 9.77 8.80 -2.42
C ALA A 82 8.35 9.25 -1.99
N ILE A 83 7.37 9.18 -2.88
CA ILE A 83 5.95 9.43 -2.58
C ILE A 83 5.44 8.42 -1.53
N GLY A 84 5.79 7.14 -1.66
CA GLY A 84 5.42 6.09 -0.70
C GLY A 84 6.04 6.32 0.67
N LEU A 85 7.33 6.69 0.72
CA LEU A 85 8.02 7.05 1.96
C LEU A 85 7.33 8.23 2.65
N TRP A 86 7.12 9.33 1.92
CA TRP A 86 6.45 10.50 2.48
C TRP A 86 5.03 10.20 2.93
N GLY A 87 4.28 9.43 2.14
CA GLY A 87 2.94 8.97 2.50
C GLY A 87 2.92 8.18 3.81
N THR A 88 3.92 7.33 4.03
CA THR A 88 4.06 6.59 5.29
C THR A 88 4.39 7.52 6.46
N VAL A 89 5.26 8.52 6.26
CA VAL A 89 5.57 9.53 7.29
C VAL A 89 4.30 10.31 7.68
N VAL A 90 3.52 10.75 6.70
CA VAL A 90 2.26 11.46 6.93
C VAL A 90 1.25 10.58 7.67
N PHE A 91 1.08 9.32 7.22
CA PHE A 91 0.21 8.36 7.91
C PHE A 91 0.62 8.20 9.37
N MET A 92 1.91 8.05 9.63
CA MET A 92 2.42 7.90 11.00
C MET A 92 2.23 9.14 11.86
N ALA A 93 2.36 10.34 11.28
CA ALA A 93 2.04 11.58 12.00
C ALA A 93 0.56 11.60 12.40
N ILE A 94 -0.35 11.20 11.50
CA ILE A 94 -1.78 11.05 11.79
C ILE A 94 -2.01 9.98 12.87
N ASP A 95 -1.34 8.84 12.77
CA ASP A 95 -1.43 7.76 13.76
C ASP A 95 -1.01 8.22 15.15
N ILE A 96 0.15 8.85 15.27
CA ILE A 96 0.69 9.32 16.54
C ILE A 96 -0.17 10.41 17.17
N VAL A 97 -0.64 11.37 16.35
CA VAL A 97 -1.35 12.56 16.86
C VAL A 97 -2.84 12.29 17.08
N LEU A 98 -3.48 11.50 16.22
CA LEU A 98 -4.93 11.27 16.26
C LEU A 98 -5.31 9.87 16.72
N LEU A 99 -4.75 8.81 16.14
CA LEU A 99 -5.28 7.48 16.39
C LEU A 99 -4.86 6.92 17.76
N ARG A 100 -3.65 7.14 18.19
CA ARG A 100 -3.13 6.63 19.48
C ARG A 100 -3.74 7.32 20.70
N PRO A 101 -3.83 8.66 20.78
CA PRO A 101 -4.44 9.32 21.92
C PRO A 101 -5.89 8.90 22.17
N PHE A 102 -6.62 8.58 21.09
CA PHE A 102 -8.00 8.08 21.17
C PHE A 102 -8.10 6.57 21.38
N LYS A 103 -6.97 5.89 21.66
CA LYS A 103 -6.91 4.43 21.86
C LYS A 103 -7.60 3.69 20.71
N ALA A 104 -7.32 4.14 19.50
CA ALA A 104 -7.92 3.58 18.29
C ALA A 104 -7.63 2.08 18.14
N TYR A 105 -6.51 1.59 18.66
CA TYR A 105 -6.13 0.18 18.64
C TYR A 105 -6.39 -0.50 20.00
N PRO A 106 -6.93 -1.73 20.03
CA PRO A 106 -7.13 -2.48 21.27
C PRO A 106 -5.82 -3.05 21.85
N TRP A 107 -4.77 -3.10 21.05
CA TRP A 107 -3.42 -3.56 21.39
C TRP A 107 -2.51 -2.34 21.50
N THR A 108 -1.81 -2.27 22.61
CA THR A 108 -0.77 -1.27 22.80
C THR A 108 0.53 -1.82 22.24
N TRP A 109 1.32 -0.96 21.61
CA TRP A 109 2.65 -1.31 21.13
C TRP A 109 3.57 -1.74 22.27
N ASP A 110 3.25 -1.40 23.50
CA ASP A 110 3.92 -1.85 24.72
C ASP A 110 3.90 -3.39 24.83
N ALA A 111 2.82 -4.03 24.39
CA ALA A 111 2.72 -5.49 24.36
C ALA A 111 3.66 -6.15 23.33
N VAL A 112 4.07 -5.41 22.30
CA VAL A 112 4.92 -5.90 21.21
C VAL A 112 6.38 -5.47 21.39
N GLY A 113 6.64 -4.34 22.05
CA GLY A 113 7.95 -3.70 22.11
C GLY A 113 8.54 -3.46 23.50
N GLY A 114 7.95 -3.97 24.58
CA GLY A 114 8.52 -3.82 25.92
C GLY A 114 8.77 -2.37 26.35
N GLY A 115 7.88 -1.45 25.99
CA GLY A 115 7.94 -0.03 26.36
C GLY A 115 8.75 0.87 25.41
N SER A 116 9.57 0.33 24.51
CA SER A 116 10.28 1.13 23.50
C SER A 116 9.62 0.98 22.14
N THR A 117 8.66 1.85 21.85
CA THR A 117 7.81 1.77 20.64
C THR A 117 8.40 2.42 19.39
N TRP A 118 9.53 3.07 19.49
CA TRP A 118 10.15 3.82 18.39
C TRP A 118 10.67 2.93 17.25
N TRP A 119 11.03 1.69 17.53
CA TRP A 119 11.62 0.76 16.55
C TRP A 119 10.66 0.35 15.43
N TYR A 120 9.33 0.45 15.63
CA TYR A 120 8.37 0.12 14.58
C TYR A 120 8.30 1.19 13.48
N LEU A 121 8.74 2.43 13.76
CA LEU A 121 8.75 3.51 12.79
C LEU A 121 9.58 3.15 11.54
N PRO A 122 10.85 2.72 11.67
CA PRO A 122 11.63 2.28 10.50
C PRO A 122 10.98 1.11 9.74
N ILE A 123 10.36 0.17 10.44
CA ILE A 123 9.66 -0.96 9.79
C ILE A 123 8.54 -0.48 8.90
N TRP A 124 7.71 0.44 9.37
CA TRP A 124 6.63 1.01 8.57
C TRP A 124 7.15 1.83 7.40
N TRP A 125 8.20 2.61 7.60
CA TRP A 125 8.85 3.35 6.50
C TRP A 125 9.38 2.41 5.43
N MET A 126 10.03 1.34 5.83
CA MET A 126 10.55 0.33 4.91
C MET A 126 9.42 -0.37 4.15
N LEU A 127 8.37 -0.80 4.83
CA LEU A 127 7.23 -1.48 4.20
C LEU A 127 6.46 -0.57 3.25
N GLY A 128 6.14 0.66 3.66
CA GLY A 128 5.41 1.61 2.82
C GLY A 128 6.22 2.01 1.59
N THR A 129 7.53 2.26 1.75
CA THR A 129 8.44 2.55 0.64
C THR A 129 8.57 1.33 -0.29
N LEU A 130 8.75 0.13 0.27
CA LEU A 130 8.91 -1.11 -0.50
C LEU A 130 7.67 -1.39 -1.36
N ILE A 131 6.47 -1.32 -0.78
CA ILE A 131 5.26 -1.66 -1.52
C ILE A 131 4.98 -0.64 -2.64
N ALA A 132 5.23 0.65 -2.40
CA ALA A 132 5.13 1.69 -3.41
C ALA A 132 6.16 1.49 -4.53
N TRP A 133 7.40 1.15 -4.18
CA TRP A 133 8.46 0.86 -5.13
C TRP A 133 8.12 -0.36 -5.99
N MET A 134 7.70 -1.47 -5.38
CA MET A 134 7.32 -2.68 -6.10
C MET A 134 6.12 -2.43 -7.03
N GLY A 135 5.11 -1.70 -6.58
CA GLY A 135 3.99 -1.28 -7.42
C GLY A 135 4.43 -0.43 -8.63
N ALA A 136 5.41 0.45 -8.43
CA ALA A 136 5.98 1.25 -9.51
C ALA A 136 6.76 0.40 -10.52
N VAL A 137 7.53 -0.59 -10.06
CA VAL A 137 8.24 -1.55 -10.94
C VAL A 137 7.25 -2.35 -11.79
N VAL A 138 6.17 -2.85 -11.18
CA VAL A 138 5.08 -3.55 -11.91
C VAL A 138 4.46 -2.66 -12.98
N THR A 139 4.15 -1.41 -12.63
CA THR A 139 3.53 -0.42 -13.55
C THR A 139 4.47 -0.09 -14.70
N ALA A 140 5.74 0.19 -14.41
CA ALA A 140 6.77 0.48 -15.43
C ALA A 140 7.03 -0.73 -16.34
N GLY A 141 7.04 -1.95 -15.78
CA GLY A 141 7.16 -3.18 -16.56
C GLY A 141 5.99 -3.42 -17.50
N ARG A 142 4.80 -3.00 -17.11
CA ARG A 142 3.61 -3.07 -17.97
C ARG A 142 3.64 -2.01 -19.07
N ALA A 143 4.04 -0.79 -18.75
CA ALA A 143 4.23 0.29 -19.71
C ALA A 143 5.25 -0.10 -20.80
N ALA A 144 6.38 -0.68 -20.40
CA ALA A 144 7.43 -1.13 -21.34
C ALA A 144 6.95 -2.18 -22.35
N ARG A 145 5.88 -2.92 -22.03
CA ARG A 145 5.25 -3.89 -22.94
C ARG A 145 4.05 -3.33 -23.70
N GLY A 146 3.87 -1.99 -23.70
CA GLY A 146 2.72 -1.34 -24.34
C GLY A 146 1.37 -1.61 -23.65
N GLY A 147 1.39 -2.15 -22.42
CA GLY A 147 0.18 -2.50 -21.68
C GLY A 147 -0.45 -1.28 -20.98
N ASN A 148 -1.74 -1.42 -20.66
CA ASN A 148 -2.48 -0.40 -19.92
C ASN A 148 -1.93 -0.27 -18.47
N THR A 149 -1.53 0.94 -18.10
CA THR A 149 -0.98 1.29 -16.78
C THR A 149 -2.01 1.85 -15.81
N ALA A 150 -3.30 1.90 -16.17
CA ALA A 150 -4.34 2.30 -15.24
C ALA A 150 -4.34 1.42 -13.99
N ILE A 151 -4.57 2.01 -12.82
CA ILE A 151 -4.52 1.32 -11.52
C ILE A 151 -5.35 0.04 -11.55
N ARG A 152 -6.57 0.11 -12.09
CA ARG A 152 -7.45 -1.06 -12.21
C ARG A 152 -6.78 -2.25 -12.93
N SER A 153 -6.00 -1.98 -13.97
CA SER A 153 -5.40 -3.05 -14.78
C SER A 153 -4.14 -3.66 -14.15
N VAL A 154 -3.38 -2.88 -13.37
CA VAL A 154 -2.20 -3.39 -12.65
C VAL A 154 -2.55 -4.06 -11.33
N ALA A 155 -3.65 -3.65 -10.70
CA ALA A 155 -4.09 -4.14 -9.39
C ALA A 155 -4.91 -5.44 -9.46
N ILE A 156 -5.54 -5.78 -10.58
CA ILE A 156 -6.40 -6.98 -10.70
C ILE A 156 -5.72 -8.24 -10.18
N ALA A 157 -4.53 -8.56 -10.66
CA ALA A 157 -3.88 -9.82 -10.31
C ALA A 157 -3.48 -9.89 -8.82
N PRO A 158 -2.85 -8.87 -8.20
CA PRO A 158 -2.62 -8.86 -6.76
C PRO A 158 -3.91 -8.94 -5.92
N VAL A 159 -4.98 -8.27 -6.36
CA VAL A 159 -6.28 -8.32 -5.67
C VAL A 159 -6.89 -9.73 -5.76
N VAL A 160 -6.93 -10.33 -6.93
CA VAL A 160 -7.43 -11.70 -7.11
C VAL A 160 -6.62 -12.70 -6.28
N ALA A 161 -5.29 -12.57 -6.25
CA ALA A 161 -4.44 -13.40 -5.42
C ALA A 161 -4.72 -13.18 -3.93
N GLY A 162 -4.89 -11.94 -3.48
CA GLY A 162 -5.26 -11.61 -2.10
C GLY A 162 -6.58 -12.26 -1.70
N VAL A 163 -7.60 -12.16 -2.54
CA VAL A 163 -8.90 -12.82 -2.32
C VAL A 163 -8.74 -14.34 -2.28
N GLY A 164 -8.02 -14.94 -3.21
CA GLY A 164 -7.80 -16.39 -3.25
C GLY A 164 -7.09 -16.91 -1.99
N VAL A 165 -6.03 -16.23 -1.54
CA VAL A 165 -5.33 -16.58 -0.30
C VAL A 165 -6.25 -16.40 0.91
N ALA A 166 -7.04 -15.32 0.95
CA ALA A 166 -7.97 -15.06 2.05
C ALA A 166 -9.01 -16.15 2.18
N LEU A 167 -9.65 -16.55 1.07
CA LEU A 167 -10.66 -17.61 1.07
C LEU A 167 -10.06 -18.96 1.47
N GLY A 168 -8.92 -19.34 0.90
CA GLY A 168 -8.25 -20.60 1.22
C GLY A 168 -7.84 -20.69 2.69
N ARG A 169 -7.29 -19.62 3.27
CA ARG A 169 -6.86 -19.59 4.67
C ARG A 169 -8.03 -19.48 5.65
N TYR A 170 -9.09 -18.79 5.26
CA TYR A 170 -10.32 -18.70 6.05
C TYR A 170 -11.01 -20.06 6.15
N LEU A 171 -11.18 -20.76 5.02
CA LEU A 171 -11.78 -22.10 4.99
C LEU A 171 -10.96 -23.12 5.77
N ALA A 172 -9.64 -22.99 5.80
CA ALA A 172 -8.75 -23.84 6.59
C ALA A 172 -8.67 -23.41 8.09
N HIS A 173 -9.37 -22.37 8.51
CA HIS A 173 -9.34 -21.81 9.87
C HIS A 173 -7.92 -21.45 10.37
N VAL A 174 -6.99 -21.13 9.47
CA VAL A 174 -5.58 -20.88 9.83
C VAL A 174 -5.32 -19.41 10.11
N MET A 175 -6.04 -18.49 9.43
CA MET A 175 -5.75 -17.05 9.51
C MET A 175 -7.00 -16.22 9.25
N ALA A 176 -7.09 -15.05 9.92
CA ALA A 176 -8.15 -14.09 9.68
C ALA A 176 -8.13 -13.59 8.22
N MET A 177 -9.29 -13.53 7.59
CA MET A 177 -9.48 -13.19 6.17
C MET A 177 -8.77 -11.90 5.75
N PRO A 178 -8.88 -10.75 6.47
CA PRO A 178 -8.20 -9.51 6.07
C PRO A 178 -6.68 -9.61 6.13
N VAL A 179 -6.12 -10.33 7.10
CA VAL A 179 -4.67 -10.55 7.22
C VAL A 179 -4.16 -11.39 6.05
N ALA A 180 -4.85 -12.50 5.75
CA ALA A 180 -4.50 -13.37 4.64
C ALA A 180 -4.59 -12.65 3.29
N ALA A 181 -5.60 -11.79 3.10
CA ALA A 181 -5.75 -10.97 1.90
C ALA A 181 -4.61 -9.98 1.72
N GLY A 182 -4.25 -9.26 2.79
CA GLY A 182 -3.15 -8.29 2.77
C GLY A 182 -1.81 -8.94 2.44
N LEU A 183 -1.52 -10.09 3.07
CA LEU A 183 -0.29 -10.86 2.78
C LEU A 183 -0.28 -11.39 1.34
N GLY A 184 -1.38 -12.00 0.88
CA GLY A 184 -1.49 -12.51 -0.48
C GLY A 184 -1.31 -11.42 -1.53
N PHE A 185 -1.90 -10.24 -1.30
CA PHE A 185 -1.73 -9.06 -2.13
C PHE A 185 -0.27 -8.60 -2.16
N ALA A 186 0.33 -8.35 -1.00
CA ALA A 186 1.70 -7.83 -0.89
C ALA A 186 2.73 -8.77 -1.52
N VAL A 187 2.66 -10.07 -1.20
CA VAL A 187 3.54 -11.09 -1.78
C VAL A 187 3.41 -11.12 -3.30
N THR A 188 2.19 -11.04 -3.83
CA THR A 188 1.97 -11.06 -5.28
C THR A 188 2.55 -9.82 -5.96
N VAL A 189 2.43 -8.62 -5.37
CA VAL A 189 3.05 -7.40 -5.89
C VAL A 189 4.57 -7.56 -5.94
N VAL A 190 5.18 -8.07 -4.87
CA VAL A 190 6.63 -8.31 -4.81
C VAL A 190 7.07 -9.33 -5.85
N ILE A 191 6.40 -10.48 -5.96
CA ILE A 191 6.73 -11.50 -6.97
C ILE A 191 6.64 -10.92 -8.37
N TYR A 192 5.60 -10.16 -8.68
CA TYR A 192 5.47 -9.54 -10.00
C TYR A 192 6.58 -8.54 -10.29
N ALA A 193 6.96 -7.73 -9.30
CA ALA A 193 8.08 -6.80 -9.45
C ALA A 193 9.39 -7.55 -9.72
N LEU A 194 9.68 -8.63 -8.97
CA LEU A 194 10.87 -9.46 -9.17
C LEU A 194 10.89 -10.11 -10.55
N VAL A 195 9.76 -10.64 -11.01
CA VAL A 195 9.64 -11.20 -12.38
C VAL A 195 9.89 -10.13 -13.45
N VAL A 196 9.41 -8.91 -13.25
CA VAL A 196 9.68 -7.79 -14.17
C VAL A 196 11.15 -7.44 -14.19
N LEU A 197 11.81 -7.39 -13.03
CA LEU A 197 13.25 -7.10 -12.93
C LEU A 197 14.09 -8.22 -13.58
N ALA A 198 13.79 -9.49 -13.30
CA ALA A 198 14.50 -10.62 -13.87
C ALA A 198 14.41 -10.72 -15.41
N ARG A 199 13.33 -10.18 -15.99
CA ARG A 199 13.15 -10.16 -17.47
C ARG A 199 13.82 -8.97 -18.15
N ARG A 200 14.37 -8.03 -17.39
CA ARG A 200 15.08 -6.84 -17.90
C ARG A 200 16.61 -6.98 -17.88
N GLY A 201 17.12 -7.93 -17.10
CA GLY A 201 18.53 -8.35 -17.13
C GLY A 201 18.75 -9.45 -18.17
#